data_fe8304754bc70e4681ad76b08bb60886
#
_entry.id   fe8304754bc70e4681ad76b08bb60886
#
_cell.length_a   1.000
_cell.length_b   1.000
_cell.length_c   1.000
_cell.angle_alpha   90.00
_cell.angle_beta   90.00
_cell.angle_gamma   90.00
#
_symmetry.space_group_name_H-M   'P 1'
#
loop_
_entity.id
_entity.type
_entity.pdbx_description
1 polymer ?
#
loop_
_entity_poly.entity_id
_entity_poly.type
_entity_poly.pdbx_seq_one_letter_code
_entity_poly.pdbx_strand_id
1 'polypeptide(L)'
;YTPTEDLTLYATQATGYRPGGNQSPLPPFCESDETIGDTFARRFNSDEAQTTEFGVKSRGANYSANVTYFEVDWDGIIITVTPGCGWSYNFNGGKAETKGWEVDFTYAFTDALSMDFSGSSMTAETSIDIESLGASAGDRLPNTVETLWNVGLVYDSVVFSYPTYARVDMSYYGDSFNTFGENPLTSAPDYSKVNFNLGMDISENSQLQLTIDNVGDKRTEAYIYAVDDTGYRPRNWMQWIPPRTMTLKYTYNF
;
A
#
# COMPACT_ATOMS: atom_id res chain seq x y z
N TYR A 1 -17.65 -22.36 1.76
CA TYR A 1 -17.76 -23.77 2.16
C TYR A 1 -16.96 -23.99 3.45
N THR A 2 -17.59 -24.59 4.45
CA THR A 2 -17.00 -24.85 5.78
C THR A 2 -16.94 -26.35 6.02
N PRO A 3 -15.85 -27.02 5.63
CA PRO A 3 -15.70 -28.47 5.82
C PRO A 3 -15.75 -28.90 7.29
N THR A 4 -15.24 -28.04 8.18
CA THR A 4 -15.28 -28.19 9.64
C THR A 4 -15.60 -26.84 10.27
N GLU A 5 -15.89 -26.80 11.58
CA GLU A 5 -16.14 -25.54 12.33
C GLU A 5 -14.91 -24.62 12.32
N ASP A 6 -13.73 -25.17 12.12
CA ASP A 6 -12.43 -24.47 12.18
C ASP A 6 -11.83 -24.18 10.80
N LEU A 7 -12.48 -24.60 9.71
CA LEU A 7 -11.94 -24.42 8.36
C LEU A 7 -13.02 -23.86 7.41
N THR A 8 -12.68 -22.74 6.77
CA THR A 8 -13.53 -22.12 5.75
C THR A 8 -12.72 -21.96 4.45
N LEU A 9 -13.29 -22.41 3.35
CA LEU A 9 -12.81 -22.15 1.99
C LEU A 9 -13.78 -21.17 1.35
N TYR A 10 -13.27 -20.14 0.70
CA TYR A 10 -14.10 -19.17 0.00
C TYR A 10 -13.54 -18.80 -1.37
N ALA A 11 -14.44 -18.41 -2.24
CA ALA A 11 -14.15 -17.76 -3.51
C ALA A 11 -15.08 -16.57 -3.66
N THR A 12 -14.54 -15.45 -4.12
CA THR A 12 -15.27 -14.21 -4.32
C THR A 12 -14.96 -13.67 -5.71
N GLN A 13 -15.98 -13.17 -6.39
CA GLN A 13 -15.82 -12.37 -7.59
C GLN A 13 -16.61 -11.08 -7.40
N ALA A 14 -15.96 -9.95 -7.64
CA ALA A 14 -16.56 -8.62 -7.50
C ALA A 14 -16.12 -7.73 -8.65
N THR A 15 -16.99 -6.80 -9.02
CA THR A 15 -16.68 -5.79 -10.04
C THR A 15 -16.93 -4.41 -9.45
N GLY A 16 -15.93 -3.54 -9.54
CA GLY A 16 -16.00 -2.13 -9.16
C GLY A 16 -15.77 -1.24 -10.39
N TYR A 17 -16.20 0.01 -10.32
CA TYR A 17 -15.96 0.97 -11.40
C TYR A 17 -15.80 2.39 -10.87
N ARG A 18 -15.03 3.20 -11.57
CA ARG A 18 -15.05 4.66 -11.43
C ARG A 18 -15.93 5.24 -12.52
N PRO A 19 -16.83 6.18 -12.20
CA PRO A 19 -17.70 6.77 -13.23
C PRO A 19 -16.90 7.56 -14.27
N GLY A 20 -17.31 7.44 -15.52
CA GLY A 20 -16.84 8.33 -16.58
C GLY A 20 -17.35 9.76 -16.38
N GLY A 21 -16.91 10.66 -17.21
CA GLY A 21 -17.25 12.07 -17.07
C GLY A 21 -17.14 12.87 -18.37
N ASN A 22 -17.48 14.15 -18.25
CA ASN A 22 -17.24 15.15 -19.28
C ASN A 22 -16.14 16.09 -18.80
N GLN A 23 -15.37 16.60 -19.74
CA GLN A 23 -14.32 17.58 -19.49
C GLN A 23 -14.48 18.79 -20.41
N SER A 24 -13.82 19.90 -20.04
CA SER A 24 -13.84 21.13 -20.83
C SER A 24 -13.26 20.90 -22.22
N PRO A 25 -13.68 21.67 -23.21
CA PRO A 25 -13.05 21.66 -24.54
C PRO A 25 -11.54 21.94 -24.40
N LEU A 26 -10.77 21.37 -25.32
CA LEU A 26 -9.35 21.71 -25.43
C LEU A 26 -9.21 23.22 -25.68
N PRO A 27 -8.36 23.91 -24.92
CA PRO A 27 -8.09 25.32 -25.15
C PRO A 27 -7.41 25.54 -26.52
N PRO A 28 -7.68 26.66 -27.23
CA PRO A 28 -7.09 26.91 -28.54
C PRO A 28 -5.55 26.86 -28.58
N PHE A 29 -4.88 27.22 -27.48
CA PHE A 29 -3.42 27.18 -27.40
C PHE A 29 -2.87 25.74 -27.29
N CYS A 30 -3.73 24.74 -27.03
CA CYS A 30 -3.36 23.33 -27.01
C CYS A 30 -3.70 22.60 -28.33
N GLU A 31 -4.46 23.19 -29.23
CA GLU A 31 -4.90 22.52 -30.47
C GLU A 31 -3.75 22.15 -31.41
N SER A 32 -2.60 22.83 -31.29
CA SER A 32 -1.38 22.54 -32.04
C SER A 32 -0.38 21.64 -31.32
N ASP A 33 -0.70 21.14 -30.14
CA ASP A 33 0.17 20.26 -29.38
C ASP A 33 0.05 18.82 -29.90
N GLU A 34 1.05 18.38 -30.68
CA GLU A 34 1.08 17.07 -31.32
C GLU A 34 1.10 15.91 -30.30
N THR A 35 1.45 16.17 -29.02
CA THR A 35 1.46 15.15 -27.97
C THR A 35 0.06 14.74 -27.51
N ILE A 36 -0.96 15.52 -27.85
CA ILE A 36 -2.37 15.22 -27.53
C ILE A 36 -2.91 14.12 -28.46
N GLY A 37 -2.58 14.19 -29.76
CA GLY A 37 -3.04 13.22 -30.75
C GLY A 37 -4.54 12.95 -30.69
N ASP A 38 -4.92 11.69 -30.83
CA ASP A 38 -6.31 11.22 -30.79
C ASP A 38 -6.80 10.88 -29.36
N THR A 39 -6.00 11.14 -28.32
CA THR A 39 -6.33 10.77 -26.93
C THR A 39 -7.35 11.72 -26.30
N PHE A 40 -7.45 12.98 -26.76
CA PHE A 40 -8.42 13.92 -26.25
C PHE A 40 -9.84 13.65 -26.75
N ALA A 41 -10.74 13.42 -25.81
CA ALA A 41 -12.18 13.41 -26.07
C ALA A 41 -12.90 14.23 -25.00
N ARG A 42 -13.99 14.94 -25.36
CA ARG A 42 -14.80 15.69 -24.38
C ARG A 42 -15.51 14.80 -23.35
N ARG A 43 -15.53 13.52 -23.60
CA ARG A 43 -16.16 12.51 -22.75
C ARG A 43 -15.22 11.33 -22.60
N PHE A 44 -15.00 10.91 -21.37
CA PHE A 44 -14.34 9.66 -21.06
C PHE A 44 -15.33 8.69 -20.38
N ASN A 45 -15.16 7.41 -20.61
CA ASN A 45 -16.03 6.37 -20.09
C ASN A 45 -15.63 5.99 -18.64
N SER A 46 -16.50 5.21 -17.98
CA SER A 46 -16.12 4.51 -16.75
C SER A 46 -14.97 3.53 -17.02
N ASP A 47 -14.13 3.32 -16.06
CA ASP A 47 -13.26 2.14 -16.01
C ASP A 47 -13.87 1.06 -15.12
N GLU A 48 -13.38 -0.16 -15.23
CA GLU A 48 -13.88 -1.31 -14.50
C GLU A 48 -12.71 -2.14 -13.95
N ALA A 49 -12.81 -2.50 -12.68
CA ALA A 49 -11.89 -3.43 -12.03
C ALA A 49 -12.67 -4.68 -11.59
N GLN A 50 -12.29 -5.84 -12.12
CA GLN A 50 -12.82 -7.13 -11.73
C GLN A 50 -11.83 -7.82 -10.80
N THR A 51 -12.28 -8.15 -9.60
CA THR A 51 -11.48 -8.88 -8.59
C THR A 51 -11.98 -10.30 -8.47
N THR A 52 -11.06 -11.26 -8.49
CA THR A 52 -11.30 -12.67 -8.19
C THR A 52 -10.40 -13.08 -7.02
N GLU A 53 -10.98 -13.70 -6.00
CA GLU A 53 -10.28 -14.13 -4.80
C GLU A 53 -10.58 -15.58 -4.47
N PHE A 54 -9.56 -16.30 -4.00
CA PHE A 54 -9.68 -17.62 -3.40
C PHE A 54 -8.94 -17.61 -2.05
N GLY A 55 -9.62 -18.04 -1.00
CA GLY A 55 -8.99 -18.00 0.30
C GLY A 55 -9.37 -19.16 1.20
N VAL A 56 -8.50 -19.35 2.19
CA VAL A 56 -8.62 -20.35 3.24
C VAL A 56 -8.51 -19.65 4.59
N LYS A 57 -9.50 -19.83 5.45
CA LYS A 57 -9.46 -19.41 6.85
C LYS A 57 -9.45 -20.64 7.74
N SER A 58 -8.48 -20.69 8.64
CA SER A 58 -8.35 -21.78 9.61
C SER A 58 -8.17 -21.21 11.02
N ARG A 59 -8.81 -21.86 11.99
CA ARG A 59 -8.71 -21.50 13.40
C ARG A 59 -8.44 -22.76 14.23
N GLY A 60 -7.55 -22.67 15.19
CA GLY A 60 -7.30 -23.67 16.20
C GLY A 60 -7.37 -23.08 17.59
N ALA A 61 -7.04 -23.87 18.61
CA ALA A 61 -7.08 -23.43 20.01
C ALA A 61 -6.15 -22.24 20.29
N ASN A 62 -5.03 -22.17 19.59
CA ASN A 62 -3.97 -21.19 19.82
C ASN A 62 -3.49 -20.46 18.55
N TYR A 63 -4.19 -20.63 17.42
CA TYR A 63 -3.86 -19.95 16.17
C TYR A 63 -5.09 -19.52 15.38
N SER A 64 -4.89 -18.52 14.53
CA SER A 64 -5.79 -18.12 13.45
C SER A 64 -4.96 -17.85 12.22
N ALA A 65 -5.39 -18.32 11.07
CA ALA A 65 -4.71 -18.14 9.79
C ALA A 65 -5.72 -17.79 8.70
N ASN A 66 -5.37 -16.84 7.86
CA ASN A 66 -6.08 -16.53 6.63
C ASN A 66 -5.04 -16.42 5.51
N VAL A 67 -5.26 -17.13 4.41
CA VAL A 67 -4.42 -17.05 3.21
C VAL A 67 -5.35 -16.82 2.04
N THR A 68 -5.08 -15.78 1.27
CA THR A 68 -5.87 -15.37 0.11
C THR A 68 -4.97 -15.22 -1.10
N TYR A 69 -5.35 -15.82 -2.20
CA TYR A 69 -4.87 -15.47 -3.53
C TYR A 69 -5.88 -14.54 -4.18
N PHE A 70 -5.42 -13.48 -4.80
CA PHE A 70 -6.26 -12.52 -5.52
C PHE A 70 -5.70 -12.19 -6.89
N GLU A 71 -6.61 -11.84 -7.78
CA GLU A 71 -6.34 -11.35 -9.12
C GLU A 71 -7.32 -10.22 -9.42
N VAL A 72 -6.79 -9.09 -9.91
CA VAL A 72 -7.55 -7.90 -10.28
C VAL A 72 -7.23 -7.55 -11.72
N ASP A 73 -8.23 -7.62 -12.59
CA ASP A 73 -8.18 -7.11 -13.95
C ASP A 73 -8.79 -5.70 -13.98
N TRP A 74 -8.05 -4.73 -14.46
CA TRP A 74 -8.50 -3.34 -14.55
C TRP A 74 -8.50 -2.88 -15.99
N ASP A 75 -9.70 -2.68 -16.55
CA ASP A 75 -9.93 -2.30 -17.93
C ASP A 75 -10.35 -0.84 -18.09
N GLY A 76 -9.92 -0.23 -19.19
CA GLY A 76 -10.31 1.13 -19.57
C GLY A 76 -9.86 2.21 -18.60
N ILE A 77 -8.71 2.01 -17.94
CA ILE A 77 -8.18 2.87 -16.87
C ILE A 77 -8.31 4.35 -17.27
N ILE A 78 -8.95 5.14 -16.41
CA ILE A 78 -9.02 6.60 -16.57
C ILE A 78 -7.66 7.17 -16.20
N ILE A 79 -6.96 7.69 -17.21
CA ILE A 79 -5.63 8.27 -17.11
C ILE A 79 -5.75 9.79 -17.23
N THR A 80 -5.06 10.53 -16.37
CA THR A 80 -4.89 11.96 -16.47
C THR A 80 -3.52 12.28 -17.05
N VAL A 81 -3.50 13.02 -18.15
CA VAL A 81 -2.25 13.50 -18.77
C VAL A 81 -2.20 15.01 -18.81
N THR A 82 -0.99 15.54 -18.77
CA THR A 82 -0.72 16.98 -18.92
C THR A 82 0.28 17.16 -20.06
N PRO A 83 -0.21 17.42 -21.30
CA PRO A 83 0.66 17.68 -22.45
C PRO A 83 1.53 18.91 -22.28
N GLY A 84 2.44 19.13 -23.23
CA GLY A 84 3.37 20.26 -23.23
C GLY A 84 2.71 21.65 -23.16
N CYS A 85 1.47 21.77 -23.61
CA CYS A 85 0.66 22.99 -23.46
C CYS A 85 0.19 23.27 -22.02
N GLY A 86 0.36 22.33 -21.08
CA GLY A 86 0.03 22.48 -19.66
C GLY A 86 -1.43 22.27 -19.27
N TRP A 87 -2.31 21.83 -20.20
CA TRP A 87 -3.71 21.55 -19.93
C TRP A 87 -3.95 20.07 -19.65
N SER A 88 -4.38 19.75 -18.42
CA SER A 88 -4.65 18.35 -18.04
C SER A 88 -6.03 17.89 -18.53
N TYR A 89 -6.10 16.66 -19.02
CA TYR A 89 -7.35 16.02 -19.39
C TYR A 89 -7.31 14.52 -19.07
N ASN A 90 -8.50 13.89 -19.05
CA ASN A 90 -8.67 12.47 -18.81
C ASN A 90 -9.01 11.73 -20.11
N PHE A 91 -8.53 10.51 -20.23
CA PHE A 91 -8.94 9.57 -21.28
C PHE A 91 -8.91 8.13 -20.76
N ASN A 92 -9.57 7.21 -21.46
CA ASN A 92 -9.49 5.79 -21.18
C ASN A 92 -8.42 5.18 -22.08
N GLY A 93 -7.33 4.71 -21.50
CA GLY A 93 -6.22 4.25 -22.33
C GLY A 93 -5.36 3.17 -21.70
N GLY A 94 -5.72 2.71 -20.51
CA GLY A 94 -4.93 1.72 -19.80
C GLY A 94 -5.67 0.41 -19.56
N LYS A 95 -4.87 -0.65 -19.41
CA LYS A 95 -5.26 -1.93 -18.86
C LYS A 95 -4.15 -2.43 -17.96
N ALA A 96 -4.50 -2.95 -16.79
CA ALA A 96 -3.54 -3.47 -15.82
C ALA A 96 -4.05 -4.75 -15.17
N GLU A 97 -3.12 -5.57 -14.73
CA GLU A 97 -3.36 -6.77 -13.94
C GLU A 97 -2.60 -6.66 -12.62
N THR A 98 -3.24 -7.01 -11.52
CA THR A 98 -2.58 -7.18 -10.23
C THR A 98 -2.94 -8.55 -9.69
N LYS A 99 -1.95 -9.34 -9.27
CA LYS A 99 -2.18 -10.65 -8.68
C LYS A 99 -1.17 -10.93 -7.57
N GLY A 100 -1.60 -11.66 -6.57
CA GLY A 100 -0.74 -11.92 -5.43
C GLY A 100 -1.37 -12.74 -4.33
N TRP A 101 -0.67 -12.74 -3.22
CA TRP A 101 -1.05 -13.43 -2.00
C TRP A 101 -1.11 -12.46 -0.83
N GLU A 102 -2.09 -12.68 0.02
CA GLU A 102 -2.21 -12.05 1.34
C GLU A 102 -2.25 -13.14 2.40
N VAL A 103 -1.55 -12.89 3.50
CA VAL A 103 -1.46 -13.80 4.64
C VAL A 103 -1.65 -13.03 5.93
N ASP A 104 -2.61 -13.45 6.75
CA ASP A 104 -2.76 -13.04 8.15
C ASP A 104 -2.64 -14.26 9.03
N PHE A 105 -1.81 -14.16 10.06
CA PHE A 105 -1.56 -15.26 10.97
C PHE A 105 -1.38 -14.74 12.39
N THR A 106 -2.03 -15.38 13.35
CA THR A 106 -1.80 -15.15 14.78
C THR A 106 -1.51 -16.46 15.47
N TYR A 107 -0.62 -16.44 16.44
CA TYR A 107 -0.27 -17.62 17.21
C TYR A 107 0.01 -17.26 18.67
N ALA A 108 -0.65 -17.94 19.61
CA ALA A 108 -0.36 -17.86 21.03
C ALA A 108 0.57 -19.01 21.41
N PHE A 109 1.82 -18.68 21.70
CA PHE A 109 2.81 -19.68 22.20
C PHE A 109 2.50 -20.12 23.61
N THR A 110 2.05 -19.14 24.43
CA THR A 110 1.60 -19.33 25.81
C THR A 110 0.48 -18.31 26.07
N ASP A 111 -0.12 -18.35 27.26
CA ASP A 111 -1.09 -17.33 27.68
C ASP A 111 -0.48 -15.92 27.75
N ALA A 112 0.85 -15.84 27.88
CA ALA A 112 1.58 -14.57 28.01
C ALA A 112 2.31 -14.14 26.73
N LEU A 113 2.59 -15.04 25.79
CA LEU A 113 3.38 -14.73 24.59
C LEU A 113 2.61 -15.08 23.34
N SER A 114 2.40 -14.09 22.49
CA SER A 114 1.75 -14.24 21.19
C SER A 114 2.54 -13.54 20.10
N MET A 115 2.28 -13.98 18.86
CA MET A 115 2.82 -13.41 17.63
C MET A 115 1.67 -13.13 16.66
N ASP A 116 1.74 -12.03 15.95
CA ASP A 116 0.95 -11.76 14.77
C ASP A 116 1.87 -11.52 13.57
N PHE A 117 1.42 -11.96 12.42
CA PHE A 117 2.03 -11.74 11.12
C PHE A 117 0.95 -11.29 10.15
N SER A 118 1.22 -10.25 9.39
CA SER A 118 0.44 -9.89 8.21
C SER A 118 1.38 -9.55 7.07
N GLY A 119 1.04 -9.97 5.86
CA GLY A 119 1.89 -9.70 4.71
C GLY A 119 1.20 -9.92 3.39
N SER A 120 1.69 -9.22 2.37
CA SER A 120 1.30 -9.37 0.99
C SER A 120 2.52 -9.45 0.08
N SER A 121 2.38 -10.25 -0.98
CA SER A 121 3.33 -10.28 -2.10
C SER A 121 2.53 -10.34 -3.38
N MET A 122 2.73 -9.37 -4.27
CA MET A 122 1.96 -9.23 -5.50
C MET A 122 2.83 -8.73 -6.64
N THR A 123 2.36 -8.95 -7.87
CA THR A 123 2.79 -8.22 -9.07
C THR A 123 1.67 -7.30 -9.50
N ALA A 124 1.99 -6.12 -9.99
CA ALA A 124 1.03 -5.16 -10.51
C ALA A 124 1.64 -4.51 -11.76
N GLU A 125 1.11 -4.86 -12.92
CA GLU A 125 1.71 -4.56 -14.22
C GLU A 125 0.67 -4.04 -15.21
N THR A 126 1.13 -3.23 -16.18
CA THR A 126 0.29 -2.90 -17.34
C THR A 126 0.15 -4.13 -18.24
N SER A 127 -1.05 -4.35 -18.77
CA SER A 127 -1.31 -5.45 -19.71
C SER A 127 -1.17 -5.06 -21.18
N ILE A 128 -1.02 -3.76 -21.47
CA ILE A 128 -0.90 -3.18 -22.81
C ILE A 128 0.11 -2.02 -22.80
N ASP A 129 0.64 -1.69 -23.98
CA ASP A 129 1.43 -0.48 -24.17
C ASP A 129 0.53 0.78 -23.98
N ILE A 130 1.04 1.77 -23.25
CA ILE A 130 0.38 3.06 -23.03
C ILE A 130 1.34 4.16 -23.48
N GLU A 131 1.36 4.45 -24.79
CA GLU A 131 2.31 5.37 -25.42
C GLU A 131 2.33 6.75 -24.76
N SER A 132 1.15 7.28 -24.39
CA SER A 132 1.03 8.59 -23.71
C SER A 132 1.71 8.68 -22.35
N LEU A 133 2.04 7.55 -21.73
CA LEU A 133 2.76 7.45 -20.48
C LEU A 133 4.16 6.85 -20.64
N GLY A 134 4.56 6.48 -21.86
CA GLY A 134 5.80 5.78 -22.14
C GLY A 134 5.88 4.41 -21.45
N ALA A 135 4.73 3.77 -21.23
CA ALA A 135 4.62 2.47 -20.58
C ALA A 135 4.50 1.36 -21.62
N SER A 136 5.19 0.26 -21.39
CA SER A 136 5.11 -0.98 -22.17
C SER A 136 4.33 -2.05 -21.41
N ALA A 137 3.71 -2.98 -22.14
CA ALA A 137 3.06 -4.13 -21.53
C ALA A 137 4.06 -4.91 -20.65
N GLY A 138 3.67 -5.22 -19.42
CA GLY A 138 4.53 -5.83 -18.41
C GLY A 138 5.30 -4.82 -17.53
N ASP A 139 5.19 -3.53 -17.79
CA ASP A 139 5.77 -2.53 -16.88
C ASP A 139 5.03 -2.51 -15.55
N ARG A 140 5.78 -2.49 -14.47
CA ARG A 140 5.27 -2.35 -13.11
C ARG A 140 4.50 -1.04 -12.94
N LEU A 141 3.35 -1.11 -12.29
CA LEU A 141 2.55 0.07 -12.01
C LEU A 141 3.29 1.02 -11.05
N PRO A 142 3.33 2.33 -11.33
CA PRO A 142 3.94 3.30 -10.44
C PRO A 142 3.31 3.30 -9.04
N ASN A 143 4.13 3.63 -8.04
CA ASN A 143 3.74 3.73 -6.62
C ASN A 143 3.22 2.40 -6.02
N THR A 144 3.58 1.28 -6.61
CA THR A 144 3.21 -0.04 -6.11
C THR A 144 4.37 -0.65 -5.33
N VAL A 145 4.09 -1.08 -4.10
CA VAL A 145 4.99 -1.88 -3.27
C VAL A 145 4.58 -3.33 -3.41
N GLU A 146 5.41 -4.15 -4.05
CA GLU A 146 5.07 -5.54 -4.36
C GLU A 146 5.18 -6.48 -3.15
N THR A 147 5.99 -6.14 -2.17
CA THR A 147 6.16 -6.95 -0.96
C THR A 147 6.07 -6.07 0.27
N LEU A 148 5.11 -6.38 1.12
CA LEU A 148 4.89 -5.72 2.40
C LEU A 148 4.61 -6.77 3.46
N TRP A 149 5.27 -6.69 4.63
CA TRP A 149 4.90 -7.55 5.76
C TRP A 149 5.20 -6.88 7.10
N ASN A 150 4.47 -7.34 8.11
CA ASN A 150 4.65 -6.97 9.50
C ASN A 150 4.64 -8.23 10.38
N VAL A 151 5.53 -8.26 11.36
CA VAL A 151 5.57 -9.25 12.44
C VAL A 151 5.50 -8.51 13.75
N GLY A 152 4.52 -8.85 14.58
CA GLY A 152 4.39 -8.37 15.96
C GLY A 152 4.62 -9.49 16.96
N LEU A 153 5.37 -9.21 18.02
CA LEU A 153 5.50 -10.08 19.20
C LEU A 153 4.97 -9.32 20.40
N VAL A 154 4.02 -9.93 21.11
CA VAL A 154 3.42 -9.37 22.33
C VAL A 154 3.72 -10.28 23.51
N TYR A 155 4.21 -9.68 24.57
CA TYR A 155 4.43 -10.36 25.85
C TYR A 155 3.66 -9.65 26.96
N ASP A 156 2.68 -10.34 27.53
CA ASP A 156 1.88 -9.89 28.66
C ASP A 156 2.45 -10.46 29.95
N SER A 157 2.56 -9.63 30.99
CA SER A 157 3.13 -10.01 32.26
C SER A 157 2.57 -9.16 33.40
N VAL A 158 2.93 -9.48 34.62
CA VAL A 158 2.68 -8.64 35.80
C VAL A 158 4.01 -8.21 36.38
N VAL A 159 4.32 -6.92 36.35
CA VAL A 159 5.54 -6.31 36.87
C VAL A 159 5.20 -5.45 38.07
N PHE A 160 5.80 -5.72 39.24
CA PHE A 160 5.48 -5.02 40.49
C PHE A 160 3.98 -4.94 40.85
N SER A 161 3.25 -6.02 40.54
CA SER A 161 1.79 -6.15 40.70
C SER A 161 0.96 -5.33 39.70
N TYR A 162 1.55 -4.72 38.69
CA TYR A 162 0.87 -3.99 37.62
C TYR A 162 0.80 -4.82 36.35
N PRO A 163 -0.39 -5.02 35.74
CA PRO A 163 -0.50 -5.58 34.40
C PRO A 163 0.35 -4.77 33.42
N THR A 164 1.20 -5.47 32.69
CA THR A 164 2.20 -4.85 31.83
C THR A 164 2.28 -5.64 30.52
N TYR A 165 2.30 -4.97 29.38
CA TYR A 165 2.59 -5.58 28.10
C TYR A 165 3.82 -4.95 27.45
N ALA A 166 4.56 -5.75 26.70
CA ALA A 166 5.60 -5.30 25.81
C ALA A 166 5.31 -5.82 24.40
N ARG A 167 5.44 -4.95 23.39
CA ARG A 167 5.24 -5.31 21.99
C ARG A 167 6.42 -4.82 21.16
N VAL A 168 6.92 -5.68 20.29
CA VAL A 168 7.90 -5.36 19.25
C VAL A 168 7.25 -5.62 17.90
N ASP A 169 7.26 -4.65 17.01
CA ASP A 169 6.80 -4.76 15.64
C ASP A 169 7.97 -4.58 14.69
N MET A 170 8.12 -5.48 13.73
CA MET A 170 9.03 -5.34 12.61
C MET A 170 8.23 -5.28 11.31
N SER A 171 8.38 -4.20 10.56
CA SER A 171 7.75 -4.02 9.25
C SER A 171 8.81 -3.98 8.16
N TYR A 172 8.51 -4.58 7.02
CA TYR A 172 9.28 -4.50 5.78
C TYR A 172 8.44 -3.90 4.69
N TYR A 173 9.02 -3.01 3.93
CA TYR A 173 8.44 -2.36 2.76
C TYR A 173 9.39 -2.60 1.59
N GLY A 174 8.89 -3.25 0.53
CA GLY A 174 9.62 -3.41 -0.72
C GLY A 174 9.86 -2.07 -1.39
N ASP A 175 10.71 -2.08 -2.41
CA ASP A 175 10.97 -0.92 -3.25
C ASP A 175 9.72 -0.51 -4.04
N SER A 176 9.72 0.75 -4.50
CA SER A 176 8.69 1.28 -5.39
C SER A 176 9.27 2.30 -6.36
N PHE A 177 8.61 2.47 -7.51
CA PHE A 177 8.96 3.46 -8.52
C PHE A 177 7.79 4.43 -8.70
N ASN A 178 8.08 5.68 -8.96
CA ASN A 178 7.04 6.69 -9.17
C ASN A 178 6.63 6.83 -10.65
N THR A 179 7.42 6.29 -11.58
CA THR A 179 7.19 6.34 -13.03
C THR A 179 7.29 4.94 -13.62
N PHE A 180 6.69 4.76 -14.80
CA PHE A 180 6.88 3.55 -15.59
C PHE A 180 8.34 3.38 -16.02
N GLY A 181 8.73 2.14 -16.40
CA GLY A 181 10.06 1.80 -16.85
C GLY A 181 11.10 1.78 -15.72
N GLU A 182 10.67 1.68 -14.45
CA GLU A 182 11.55 1.50 -13.28
C GLU A 182 12.73 2.50 -13.24
N ASN A 183 12.44 3.78 -13.45
CA ASN A 183 13.45 4.82 -13.48
C ASN A 183 14.16 4.94 -12.13
N PRO A 184 15.51 4.72 -12.06
CA PRO A 184 16.25 4.80 -10.79
C PRO A 184 16.18 6.15 -10.09
N LEU A 185 15.89 7.23 -10.82
CA LEU A 185 15.76 8.58 -10.25
C LEU A 185 14.46 8.76 -9.46
N THR A 186 13.49 7.85 -9.65
CA THR A 186 12.18 7.86 -8.98
C THR A 186 11.97 6.62 -8.13
N SER A 187 13.03 5.85 -7.89
CA SER A 187 13.02 4.64 -7.06
C SER A 187 13.17 4.99 -5.59
N ALA A 188 12.19 4.60 -4.78
CA ALA A 188 12.31 4.52 -3.34
C ALA A 188 12.80 3.12 -2.97
N PRO A 189 13.94 2.99 -2.25
CA PRO A 189 14.52 1.69 -1.93
C PRO A 189 13.65 0.94 -0.89
N ASP A 190 13.82 -0.37 -0.84
CA ASP A 190 13.24 -1.19 0.22
C ASP A 190 13.81 -0.81 1.61
N TYR A 191 13.00 -1.01 2.62
CA TYR A 191 13.44 -0.81 4.00
C TYR A 191 12.65 -1.64 5.01
N SER A 192 13.28 -1.85 6.16
CA SER A 192 12.59 -2.34 7.36
C SER A 192 12.75 -1.37 8.51
N LYS A 193 11.75 -1.35 9.39
CA LYS A 193 11.78 -0.61 10.64
C LYS A 193 11.27 -1.46 11.78
N VAL A 194 11.76 -1.18 12.98
CA VAL A 194 11.33 -1.81 14.22
C VAL A 194 10.74 -0.75 15.13
N ASN A 195 9.57 -1.04 15.71
CA ASN A 195 8.92 -0.23 16.73
C ASN A 195 8.84 -1.04 18.02
N PHE A 196 8.81 -0.32 19.14
CA PHE A 196 8.66 -0.91 20.47
C PHE A 196 7.58 -0.17 21.25
N ASN A 197 6.72 -0.93 21.93
CA ASN A 197 5.69 -0.40 22.82
C ASN A 197 5.75 -1.13 24.15
N LEU A 198 5.69 -0.38 25.25
CA LEU A 198 5.58 -0.88 26.61
C LEU A 198 4.43 -0.15 27.29
N GLY A 199 3.45 -0.87 27.79
CA GLY A 199 2.32 -0.31 28.54
C GLY A 199 2.21 -0.97 29.91
N MET A 200 1.84 -0.17 30.91
CA MET A 200 1.64 -0.61 32.29
C MET A 200 0.37 0.03 32.85
N ASP A 201 -0.54 -0.78 33.35
CA ASP A 201 -1.74 -0.32 34.06
C ASP A 201 -1.38 -0.07 35.54
N ILE A 202 -1.19 1.22 35.88
CA ILE A 202 -0.75 1.62 37.25
C ILE A 202 -1.91 1.54 38.24
N SER A 203 -3.14 1.74 37.77
CA SER A 203 -4.38 1.57 38.53
C SER A 203 -5.52 1.26 37.56
N GLU A 204 -6.71 0.95 38.10
CA GLU A 204 -7.93 0.72 37.28
C GLU A 204 -8.23 1.87 36.29
N ASN A 205 -7.82 3.09 36.61
CA ASN A 205 -8.09 4.27 35.82
C ASN A 205 -6.84 4.90 35.19
N SER A 206 -5.64 4.33 35.42
CA SER A 206 -4.38 4.98 35.01
C SER A 206 -3.46 4.04 34.26
N GLN A 207 -2.99 4.46 33.10
CA GLN A 207 -2.04 3.73 32.26
C GLN A 207 -0.84 4.60 31.90
N LEU A 208 0.35 4.03 31.95
CA LEU A 208 1.58 4.60 31.43
C LEU A 208 2.03 3.81 30.20
N GLN A 209 2.35 4.50 29.11
CA GLN A 209 2.79 3.89 27.86
C GLN A 209 4.07 4.57 27.36
N LEU A 210 5.08 3.78 27.03
CA LEU A 210 6.29 4.18 26.31
C LEU A 210 6.20 3.62 24.90
N THR A 211 6.31 4.48 23.88
CA THR A 211 6.41 4.09 22.49
C THR A 211 7.75 4.57 21.93
N ILE A 212 8.46 3.69 21.23
CA ILE A 212 9.67 4.02 20.50
C ILE A 212 9.44 3.62 19.03
N ASP A 213 9.17 4.60 18.19
CA ASP A 213 9.06 4.40 16.76
C ASP A 213 10.43 4.42 16.11
N ASN A 214 10.63 3.56 15.10
CA ASN A 214 11.89 3.44 14.38
C ASN A 214 13.10 3.28 15.33
N VAL A 215 13.11 2.23 16.13
CA VAL A 215 14.14 1.94 17.15
C VAL A 215 15.55 2.02 16.56
N GLY A 216 15.75 1.54 15.32
CA GLY A 216 17.03 1.55 14.62
C GLY A 216 17.44 2.93 14.06
N ASP A 217 16.62 3.97 14.19
CA ASP A 217 16.80 5.29 13.55
C ASP A 217 17.12 5.16 12.04
N LYS A 218 16.47 4.23 11.36
CA LYS A 218 16.64 4.05 9.91
C LYS A 218 16.32 5.35 9.19
N ARG A 219 17.19 5.74 8.27
CA ARG A 219 17.06 6.94 7.42
C ARG A 219 17.01 6.50 5.98
N THR A 220 15.84 6.63 5.35
CA THR A 220 15.65 6.27 3.94
C THR A 220 14.48 7.04 3.36
N GLU A 221 14.44 7.13 2.05
CA GLU A 221 13.32 7.67 1.30
C GLU A 221 12.18 6.63 1.33
N ALA A 222 10.98 7.07 1.72
CA ALA A 222 9.76 6.26 1.63
C ALA A 222 9.03 6.50 0.31
N TYR A 223 9.29 7.63 -0.35
CA TYR A 223 8.64 8.03 -1.59
C TYR A 223 9.48 9.10 -2.29
N ILE A 224 9.67 8.94 -3.60
CA ILE A 224 10.35 9.92 -4.44
C ILE A 224 9.40 10.32 -5.57
N TYR A 225 9.11 11.60 -5.66
CA TYR A 225 8.32 12.19 -6.74
C TYR A 225 9.24 13.01 -7.64
N ALA A 226 9.42 12.54 -8.88
CA ALA A 226 10.11 13.32 -9.89
C ALA A 226 9.13 14.32 -10.51
N VAL A 227 9.41 15.59 -10.38
CA VAL A 227 8.71 16.63 -11.16
C VAL A 227 9.54 16.83 -12.43
N ASP A 228 8.99 16.45 -13.57
CA ASP A 228 9.54 16.84 -14.87
C ASP A 228 9.30 18.34 -15.05
N ASP A 229 10.32 19.10 -14.73
CA ASP A 229 10.34 20.53 -15.00
C ASP A 229 11.10 20.73 -16.32
N THR A 230 10.35 20.74 -17.40
CA THR A 230 10.85 20.96 -18.76
C THR A 230 11.50 22.35 -18.89
N GLY A 231 12.67 22.50 -18.29
CA GLY A 231 13.50 23.69 -18.47
C GLY A 231 14.30 24.17 -17.28
N TYR A 232 14.01 23.81 -16.07
CA TYR A 232 14.73 24.24 -14.88
C TYR A 232 14.92 23.10 -13.89
N ARG A 233 16.10 22.48 -13.88
CA ARG A 233 16.61 21.48 -12.92
C ARG A 233 15.56 20.53 -12.36
N PRO A 234 15.61 19.24 -12.61
CA PRO A 234 14.68 18.27 -12.07
C PRO A 234 14.64 18.41 -10.53
N ARG A 235 13.50 18.72 -10.00
CA ARG A 235 13.28 18.80 -8.55
C ARG A 235 12.64 17.50 -8.14
N ASN A 236 13.39 16.63 -7.49
CA ASN A 236 12.84 15.47 -6.82
C ASN A 236 12.30 15.89 -5.45
N TRP A 237 11.03 15.63 -5.21
CA TRP A 237 10.44 15.70 -3.88
C TRP A 237 10.63 14.34 -3.22
N MET A 238 11.19 14.34 -2.03
CA MET A 238 11.45 13.12 -1.28
C MET A 238 10.69 13.18 0.03
N GLN A 239 10.00 12.11 0.33
CA GLN A 239 9.43 11.89 1.66
C GLN A 239 10.30 10.87 2.40
N TRP A 240 10.88 11.29 3.50
CA TRP A 240 11.69 10.43 4.37
C TRP A 240 10.81 9.75 5.40
N ILE A 241 11.19 8.53 5.81
CA ILE A 241 10.57 7.92 6.98
C ILE A 241 10.89 8.78 8.20
N PRO A 242 9.92 8.89 9.17
CA PRO A 242 10.16 9.62 10.41
C PRO A 242 11.39 9.08 11.16
N PRO A 243 12.20 9.95 11.76
CA PRO A 243 13.31 9.53 12.60
C PRO A 243 12.81 8.77 13.83
N ARG A 244 13.74 8.16 14.58
CA ARG A 244 13.40 7.57 15.87
C ARG A 244 12.72 8.63 16.74
N THR A 245 11.53 8.26 17.23
CA THR A 245 10.74 9.10 18.12
C THR A 245 10.43 8.31 19.39
N MET A 246 10.56 8.95 20.52
CA MET A 246 10.21 8.40 21.83
C MET A 246 9.04 9.20 22.41
N THR A 247 7.98 8.51 22.77
CA THR A 247 6.78 9.11 23.36
C THR A 247 6.46 8.43 24.67
N LEU A 248 6.33 9.22 25.73
CA LEU A 248 5.79 8.78 27.01
C LEU A 248 4.40 9.38 27.18
N LYS A 249 3.40 8.51 27.31
CA LYS A 249 1.99 8.90 27.48
C LYS A 249 1.47 8.41 28.82
N TYR A 250 0.82 9.30 29.56
CA TYR A 250 0.02 8.97 30.71
C TYR A 250 -1.45 9.20 30.39
N THR A 251 -2.28 8.21 30.66
CA THR A 251 -3.73 8.29 30.45
C THR A 251 -4.42 8.10 31.79
N TYR A 252 -5.37 8.96 32.09
CA TYR A 252 -6.25 8.85 33.26
C TYR A 252 -7.72 8.96 32.80
N ASN A 253 -8.52 7.97 33.19
CA ASN A 253 -9.97 7.93 32.91
C ASN A 253 -10.71 8.37 34.19
N PHE A 254 -11.56 9.38 34.07
CA PHE A 254 -12.35 9.95 35.16
C PHE A 254 -13.61 9.14 35.45
#